data_741575fbf95bf45b18119d02cba33972
#
_entry.id   741575fbf95bf45b18119d02cba33972
#
_cell.length_a   1.000
_cell.length_b   1.000
_cell.length_c   1.000
_cell.angle_alpha   90.00
_cell.angle_beta   90.00
_cell.angle_gamma   90.00
#
_symmetry.space_group_name_H-M   'P 1'
#
loop_
_entity.id
_entity.type
_entity.pdbx_description
1 polymer ?
#
loop_
_entity_poly.entity_id
_entity_poly.type
_entity_poly.pdbx_seq_one_letter_code
_entity_poly.pdbx_strand_id
1 'polypeptide(L)'
;MTRDHHMITRISLLISLSFLFPAALQAQEAFLVKEAQRPLSVSTLPGGIQQADFGRVAFGQLEIRLTSRTGRDTVILHLGERAIDGRIWRNPTTTVRYRKQVLPLQKGTHTYAFDIEPDRRNTGRDAIKMPAAIGEVLPFRWLEVENYGRPLRAKDITRYAVHVPFRDDAASFRCSNDTLNHLWDLCKYTVKATSFTGYYVDGDRERIPYEADALINQLCHYAADCEFTTARRTLAHLLEHPTWPTEWILQAIPIAWNDWMFSGDDSFIRAHYPLLKKRTLLDLRTENGLISTTTGLQTPEFLASINRTAPIRDIVDWPHTGGTGLAKGQGGEDDGYVYTDCNTVVNAWFYHALVLMEEMARHLGYSTDAELFGDAAQKVQEVFDNELYDPARGVYVDGIGTSHAALHANVFPLLFGLVPPERQEGVVAFIRSRGMACSVYGAQFLLDALYQAGEAGYALSLLTSDSLRSWYNMLRVGSTLTLEAWDDSFKPNQDWNHAWGAAPGNLLPFRLMGLQPLEPGCTRVRIHPQPASLKWARATIPTLLGPVHIRLRITRSGQPRIRVRAPRGMTVQLGEMEKSQ
;
A
#
# COMPACT_ATOMS: atom_id res chain seq x y z
N MET A 1 -20.86 -36.20 -62.09
CA MET A 1 -19.41 -36.21 -61.91
C MET A 1 -18.98 -34.79 -61.77
N THR A 2 -18.54 -34.25 -60.66
CA THR A 2 -17.69 -34.70 -59.58
C THR A 2 -18.05 -33.90 -58.30
N ARG A 3 -18.28 -34.64 -57.22
CA ARG A 3 -18.31 -34.12 -55.81
C ARG A 3 -16.89 -34.15 -55.28
N ASP A 4 -16.73 -33.41 -54.17
CA ASP A 4 -15.66 -33.41 -53.17
C ASP A 4 -14.52 -32.39 -53.38
N HIS A 5 -14.67 -31.28 -52.61
CA HIS A 5 -13.58 -30.56 -51.94
C HIS A 5 -14.15 -29.43 -51.07
N HIS A 6 -14.78 -29.78 -49.93
CA HIS A 6 -15.03 -28.82 -48.84
C HIS A 6 -15.21 -29.57 -47.51
N MET A 7 -14.12 -30.04 -46.93
CA MET A 7 -14.14 -30.54 -45.53
C MET A 7 -12.73 -30.77 -44.95
N ILE A 8 -11.86 -29.76 -44.94
CA ILE A 8 -10.58 -29.78 -44.17
C ILE A 8 -10.18 -28.39 -43.65
N THR A 9 -11.10 -27.51 -43.27
CA THR A 9 -10.69 -26.19 -42.76
C THR A 9 -11.40 -25.80 -41.46
N ARG A 10 -11.91 -26.75 -40.67
CA ARG A 10 -12.60 -26.44 -39.39
C ARG A 10 -12.06 -27.14 -38.14
N ILE A 11 -10.93 -27.82 -38.19
CA ILE A 11 -10.36 -28.53 -37.02
C ILE A 11 -9.11 -27.85 -36.44
N SER A 12 -8.53 -26.84 -37.11
CA SER A 12 -7.28 -26.22 -36.65
C SER A 12 -7.45 -24.99 -35.74
N LEU A 13 -8.69 -24.56 -35.40
CA LEU A 13 -8.92 -23.36 -34.58
C LEU A 13 -9.35 -23.65 -33.13
N LEU A 14 -9.50 -24.91 -32.75
CA LEU A 14 -9.91 -25.31 -31.41
C LEU A 14 -8.78 -25.84 -30.51
N ILE A 15 -7.56 -25.98 -31.04
CA ILE A 15 -6.41 -26.50 -30.27
C ILE A 15 -5.51 -25.39 -29.71
N SER A 16 -5.65 -24.13 -30.17
CA SER A 16 -4.80 -23.04 -29.69
C SER A 16 -5.32 -22.29 -28.43
N LEU A 17 -6.58 -22.52 -28.00
CA LEU A 17 -7.12 -21.89 -26.80
C LEU A 17 -6.90 -22.67 -25.50
N SER A 18 -6.53 -23.96 -25.58
CA SER A 18 -6.36 -24.81 -24.40
C SER A 18 -4.95 -24.77 -23.79
N PHE A 19 -3.97 -24.15 -24.44
CA PHE A 19 -2.58 -24.09 -23.96
C PHE A 19 -2.18 -22.75 -23.32
N LEU A 20 -3.01 -21.69 -23.39
CA LEU A 20 -2.71 -20.40 -22.76
C LEU A 20 -3.11 -20.34 -21.27
N PHE A 21 -4.09 -21.16 -20.84
CA PHE A 21 -4.52 -21.19 -19.45
C PHE A 21 -3.49 -21.78 -18.46
N PRO A 22 -2.77 -22.88 -18.74
CA PRO A 22 -1.79 -23.41 -17.81
C PRO A 22 -0.51 -22.57 -17.71
N ALA A 23 -0.13 -21.81 -18.75
CA ALA A 23 1.08 -20.98 -18.72
C ALA A 23 0.92 -19.74 -17.81
N ALA A 24 -0.27 -19.13 -17.75
CA ALA A 24 -0.54 -18.01 -16.85
C ALA A 24 -0.59 -18.47 -15.37
N LEU A 25 -1.15 -19.66 -15.08
CA LEU A 25 -1.13 -20.23 -13.73
C LEU A 25 0.29 -20.64 -13.31
N GLN A 26 1.08 -21.28 -14.21
CA GLN A 26 2.47 -21.65 -13.93
C GLN A 26 3.37 -20.42 -13.71
N ALA A 27 3.13 -19.30 -14.43
CA ALA A 27 3.86 -18.06 -14.22
C ALA A 27 3.56 -17.44 -12.84
N GLN A 28 2.36 -17.62 -12.29
CA GLN A 28 1.98 -17.15 -10.97
C GLN A 28 2.65 -17.97 -9.84
N GLU A 29 2.79 -19.28 -10.03
CA GLU A 29 3.45 -20.18 -9.08
C GLU A 29 4.96 -19.92 -8.96
N ALA A 30 5.63 -19.56 -10.05
CA ALA A 30 7.05 -19.22 -10.06
C ALA A 30 7.37 -17.85 -9.41
N PHE A 31 6.34 -17.07 -9.06
CA PHE A 31 6.49 -15.72 -8.55
C PHE A 31 6.52 -15.64 -7.01
N LEU A 32 6.08 -16.66 -6.31
CA LEU A 32 6.11 -16.73 -4.85
C LEU A 32 7.23 -17.64 -4.37
N VAL A 33 7.90 -17.24 -3.31
CA VAL A 33 8.92 -18.03 -2.62
C VAL A 33 8.39 -18.52 -1.28
N LYS A 34 8.86 -19.71 -0.85
CA LYS A 34 8.68 -20.24 0.52
C LYS A 34 10.00 -20.12 1.25
N GLU A 35 10.13 -19.09 2.09
CA GLU A 35 11.32 -18.89 2.93
C GLU A 35 11.22 -19.69 4.22
N ALA A 36 12.14 -20.65 4.41
CA ALA A 36 12.17 -21.45 5.64
C ALA A 36 12.73 -20.63 6.81
N GLN A 37 11.95 -20.48 7.87
CA GLN A 37 12.28 -19.71 9.06
C GLN A 37 12.20 -20.56 10.32
N ARG A 38 13.15 -20.34 11.25
CA ARG A 38 13.15 -20.95 12.58
C ARG A 38 12.65 -19.95 13.61
N PRO A 39 11.98 -20.40 14.70
CA PRO A 39 11.66 -19.48 15.77
C PRO A 39 12.94 -18.93 16.41
N LEU A 40 12.88 -17.67 16.83
CA LEU A 40 13.96 -16.97 17.53
C LEU A 40 14.13 -17.50 18.96
N SER A 41 13.03 -17.93 19.56
CA SER A 41 13.04 -18.52 20.91
C SER A 41 11.99 -19.63 21.02
N VAL A 42 12.29 -20.59 21.92
CA VAL A 42 11.34 -21.61 22.39
C VAL A 42 11.41 -21.65 23.91
N SER A 43 10.28 -21.50 24.56
CA SER A 43 10.15 -21.48 26.02
C SER A 43 9.07 -22.44 26.51
N THR A 44 9.11 -22.78 27.78
CA THR A 44 8.04 -23.54 28.44
C THR A 44 7.29 -22.62 29.38
N LEU A 45 6.00 -22.48 29.12
CA LEU A 45 5.08 -21.70 29.92
C LEU A 45 4.49 -22.52 31.08
N PRO A 46 3.85 -21.89 32.08
CA PRO A 46 3.10 -22.59 33.12
C PRO A 46 2.14 -23.64 32.54
N GLY A 47 2.03 -24.79 33.18
CA GLY A 47 1.24 -25.94 32.69
C GLY A 47 1.94 -26.77 31.62
N GLY A 48 3.25 -26.57 31.39
CA GLY A 48 4.04 -27.39 30.46
C GLY A 48 3.82 -27.09 28.98
N ILE A 49 3.20 -25.95 28.66
CA ILE A 49 2.96 -25.51 27.28
C ILE A 49 4.28 -25.04 26.67
N GLN A 50 4.63 -25.60 25.51
CA GLN A 50 5.81 -25.15 24.76
C GLN A 50 5.40 -24.00 23.86
N GLN A 51 6.07 -22.84 23.95
CA GLN A 51 5.79 -21.67 23.10
C GLN A 51 7.01 -21.33 22.25
N ALA A 52 6.77 -21.13 20.96
CA ALA A 52 7.79 -20.65 20.02
C ALA A 52 7.40 -19.27 19.49
N ASP A 53 8.38 -18.34 19.48
CA ASP A 53 8.26 -16.99 18.93
C ASP A 53 9.15 -16.85 17.68
N PHE A 54 8.55 -16.51 16.54
CA PHE A 54 9.25 -16.22 15.30
C PHE A 54 9.71 -14.74 15.21
N GLY A 55 9.43 -13.93 16.22
CA GLY A 55 9.81 -12.52 16.31
C GLY A 55 8.90 -11.57 15.53
N ARG A 56 8.41 -11.99 14.38
CA ARG A 56 7.52 -11.20 13.51
C ARG A 56 6.42 -12.06 12.89
N VAL A 57 5.28 -11.44 12.61
CA VAL A 57 4.21 -12.08 11.83
C VAL A 57 4.71 -12.30 10.40
N ALA A 58 4.41 -13.45 9.81
CA ALA A 58 4.51 -13.71 8.38
C ALA A 58 3.34 -14.59 7.94
N PHE A 59 2.93 -14.42 6.71
CA PHE A 59 1.98 -15.32 6.05
C PHE A 59 2.71 -16.61 5.70
N GLY A 60 2.29 -17.72 6.25
CA GLY A 60 3.05 -18.94 6.04
C GLY A 60 2.36 -20.21 6.50
N GLN A 61 3.10 -21.29 6.33
CA GLN A 61 2.74 -22.65 6.69
C GLN A 61 3.68 -23.13 7.79
N LEU A 62 3.25 -24.09 8.61
CA LEU A 62 4.05 -24.65 9.70
C LEU A 62 4.31 -26.13 9.49
N GLU A 63 5.56 -26.54 9.64
CA GLU A 63 5.97 -27.91 9.88
C GLU A 63 6.62 -28.05 11.25
N ILE A 64 6.26 -29.14 11.95
CA ILE A 64 6.80 -29.45 13.26
C ILE A 64 7.20 -30.92 13.35
N ARG A 65 8.41 -31.20 13.87
CA ARG A 65 8.91 -32.55 14.07
C ARG A 65 8.70 -32.98 15.52
N LEU A 66 7.85 -33.96 15.70
CA LEU A 66 7.45 -34.48 17.01
C LEU A 66 7.76 -35.96 17.15
N THR A 67 7.94 -36.42 18.38
CA THR A 67 8.24 -37.83 18.70
C THR A 67 7.24 -38.37 19.69
N SER A 68 6.60 -39.51 19.37
CA SER A 68 5.81 -40.31 20.32
C SER A 68 6.45 -41.69 20.52
N ARG A 69 6.53 -42.14 21.77
CA ARG A 69 7.01 -43.51 22.07
C ARG A 69 5.93 -44.54 21.81
N THR A 70 4.69 -44.17 21.99
CA THR A 70 3.55 -45.11 22.03
C THR A 70 2.74 -45.07 20.75
N GLY A 71 2.70 -43.92 20.03
CA GLY A 71 1.78 -43.67 18.95
C GLY A 71 0.34 -43.41 19.43
N ARG A 72 0.14 -43.13 20.71
CA ARG A 72 -1.15 -42.83 21.32
C ARG A 72 -1.23 -41.42 21.89
N ASP A 73 -0.13 -40.66 21.77
CA ASP A 73 -0.05 -39.29 22.26
C ASP A 73 -0.84 -38.37 21.31
N THR A 74 -1.52 -37.37 21.87
CA THR A 74 -2.21 -36.33 21.11
C THR A 74 -1.73 -34.97 21.60
N VAL A 75 -1.27 -34.13 20.72
CA VAL A 75 -0.87 -32.76 21.01
C VAL A 75 -1.87 -31.78 20.44
N ILE A 76 -1.90 -30.57 21.00
CA ILE A 76 -2.72 -29.49 20.48
C ILE A 76 -1.78 -28.37 20.04
N LEU A 77 -1.88 -28.00 18.78
CA LEU A 77 -1.12 -26.90 18.18
C LEU A 77 -2.02 -25.67 18.09
N HIS A 78 -1.47 -24.52 18.49
CA HIS A 78 -2.12 -23.23 18.35
C HIS A 78 -1.22 -22.30 17.57
N LEU A 79 -1.71 -21.74 16.49
CA LEU A 79 -1.05 -20.66 15.76
C LEU A 79 -1.77 -19.34 16.01
N GLY A 80 -1.02 -18.29 16.27
CA GLY A 80 -1.57 -16.96 16.55
C GLY A 80 -0.73 -15.83 15.99
N GLU A 81 -1.44 -14.85 15.50
CA GLU A 81 -0.85 -13.60 15.02
C GLU A 81 -0.41 -12.71 16.19
N ARG A 82 -1.22 -12.67 17.26
CA ARG A 82 -1.02 -11.82 18.44
C ARG A 82 -1.00 -12.63 19.73
N ALA A 83 -0.19 -12.17 20.67
CA ALA A 83 -0.18 -12.65 22.07
C ALA A 83 -0.64 -11.53 23.01
N ILE A 84 -1.37 -11.90 24.07
CA ILE A 84 -1.79 -11.03 25.16
C ILE A 84 -1.30 -11.71 26.45
N ASP A 85 -0.66 -10.97 27.34
CA ASP A 85 -0.10 -11.46 28.60
C ASP A 85 0.80 -12.71 28.42
N GLY A 86 1.60 -12.69 27.34
CA GLY A 86 2.53 -13.78 27.02
C GLY A 86 1.89 -15.04 26.43
N ARG A 87 0.60 -15.04 26.13
CA ARG A 87 -0.15 -16.17 25.56
C ARG A 87 -0.78 -15.80 24.22
N ILE A 88 -0.88 -16.76 23.31
CA ILE A 88 -1.66 -16.56 22.07
C ILE A 88 -3.08 -16.14 22.42
N TRP A 89 -3.55 -15.06 21.79
CA TRP A 89 -4.93 -14.62 21.92
C TRP A 89 -5.86 -15.59 21.19
N ARG A 90 -6.47 -16.50 21.96
CA ARG A 90 -7.20 -17.66 21.42
C ARG A 90 -8.64 -17.37 21.05
N ASN A 91 -9.17 -16.23 21.45
CA ASN A 91 -10.54 -15.82 21.11
C ASN A 91 -10.55 -14.35 20.67
N PRO A 92 -9.92 -14.03 19.52
CA PRO A 92 -9.90 -12.66 19.03
C PRO A 92 -11.30 -12.23 18.63
N THR A 93 -11.69 -11.05 19.12
CA THR A 93 -12.97 -10.39 18.76
C THR A 93 -12.84 -9.49 17.52
N THR A 94 -11.62 -9.44 16.95
CA THR A 94 -11.22 -8.64 15.79
C THR A 94 -10.90 -9.55 14.60
N THR A 95 -10.21 -9.03 13.61
CA THR A 95 -9.74 -9.80 12.44
C THR A 95 -8.43 -10.56 12.69
N VAL A 96 -7.77 -10.33 13.84
CA VAL A 96 -6.56 -11.06 14.24
C VAL A 96 -6.74 -12.56 14.10
N ARG A 97 -5.75 -13.22 13.53
CA ARG A 97 -5.85 -14.66 13.23
C ARG A 97 -5.43 -15.54 14.39
N TYR A 98 -6.23 -16.57 14.60
CA TYR A 98 -5.94 -17.68 15.46
C TYR A 98 -6.46 -18.98 14.86
N ARG A 99 -5.68 -20.05 14.95
CA ARG A 99 -6.08 -21.42 14.55
C ARG A 99 -5.60 -22.44 15.56
N LYS A 100 -6.39 -23.49 15.72
CA LYS A 100 -6.09 -24.64 16.58
C LYS A 100 -6.18 -25.91 15.76
N GLN A 101 -5.24 -26.83 15.99
CA GLN A 101 -5.27 -28.20 15.46
C GLN A 101 -5.01 -29.22 16.57
N VAL A 102 -5.81 -30.25 16.60
CA VAL A 102 -5.57 -31.45 17.44
C VAL A 102 -4.87 -32.47 16.57
N LEU A 103 -3.69 -32.91 16.99
CA LEU A 103 -2.79 -33.72 16.19
C LEU A 103 -2.47 -35.04 16.92
N PRO A 104 -3.03 -36.20 16.48
CA PRO A 104 -2.59 -37.51 16.94
C PRO A 104 -1.18 -37.83 16.43
N LEU A 105 -0.31 -38.30 17.30
CA LEU A 105 1.07 -38.62 16.94
C LEU A 105 1.22 -40.09 16.59
N GLN A 106 1.97 -40.36 15.52
CA GLN A 106 2.42 -41.71 15.17
C GLN A 106 3.61 -42.12 16.03
N LYS A 107 3.78 -43.45 16.24
CA LYS A 107 4.94 -44.00 16.96
C LYS A 107 6.23 -43.69 16.19
N GLY A 108 7.24 -43.18 16.90
CA GLY A 108 8.49 -42.73 16.30
C GLY A 108 8.58 -41.22 16.21
N THR A 109 9.49 -40.73 15.38
CA THR A 109 9.70 -39.31 15.10
C THR A 109 9.19 -38.99 13.69
N HIS A 110 8.23 -38.09 13.60
CA HIS A 110 7.60 -37.70 12.34
C HIS A 110 7.54 -36.18 12.22
N THR A 111 7.53 -35.69 11.00
CA THR A 111 7.23 -34.30 10.67
C THR A 111 5.75 -34.17 10.32
N TYR A 112 5.10 -33.20 10.92
CA TYR A 112 3.68 -32.93 10.75
C TYR A 112 3.52 -31.51 10.20
N ALA A 113 2.68 -31.35 9.21
CA ALA A 113 2.23 -30.04 8.75
C ALA A 113 1.01 -29.59 9.57
N PHE A 114 0.91 -28.29 9.80
CA PHE A 114 -0.32 -27.69 10.29
C PHE A 114 -1.28 -27.52 9.12
N ASP A 115 -2.49 -28.01 9.27
CA ASP A 115 -3.54 -27.90 8.27
C ASP A 115 -4.20 -26.52 8.37
N ILE A 116 -4.12 -25.72 7.28
CA ILE A 116 -4.67 -24.39 7.21
C ILE A 116 -5.85 -24.41 6.23
N GLU A 117 -7.05 -24.41 6.79
CA GLU A 117 -8.26 -24.31 5.99
C GLU A 117 -8.50 -22.88 5.47
N PRO A 118 -9.01 -22.73 4.23
CA PRO A 118 -9.44 -21.44 3.71
C PRO A 118 -10.46 -20.75 4.62
N ASP A 119 -10.34 -19.43 4.75
CA ASP A 119 -11.29 -18.62 5.52
C ASP A 119 -12.34 -17.99 4.61
N ARG A 120 -13.62 -18.03 5.02
CA ARG A 120 -14.73 -17.47 4.23
C ARG A 120 -14.58 -15.96 4.00
N ARG A 121 -13.88 -15.24 4.87
CA ARG A 121 -13.66 -13.79 4.76
C ARG A 121 -12.78 -13.42 3.57
N ASN A 122 -11.80 -14.26 3.23
CA ASN A 122 -10.78 -13.98 2.20
C ASN A 122 -10.81 -14.97 1.03
N THR A 123 -11.93 -15.63 0.82
CA THR A 123 -12.17 -16.55 -0.31
C THR A 123 -13.39 -16.14 -1.13
N GLY A 124 -13.88 -14.91 -0.95
CA GLY A 124 -14.94 -14.28 -1.72
C GLY A 124 -14.61 -14.22 -3.22
N ARG A 125 -15.54 -13.67 -4.00
CA ARG A 125 -15.42 -13.59 -5.46
C ARG A 125 -14.20 -12.74 -5.87
N ASP A 126 -14.00 -11.60 -5.22
CA ASP A 126 -13.01 -10.59 -5.61
C ASP A 126 -11.66 -10.79 -4.89
N ALA A 127 -11.59 -11.75 -3.95
CA ALA A 127 -10.36 -12.08 -3.24
C ALA A 127 -9.35 -12.81 -4.13
N ILE A 128 -8.09 -12.42 -4.03
CA ILE A 128 -6.97 -13.16 -4.64
C ILE A 128 -6.78 -14.47 -3.87
N LYS A 129 -6.94 -15.58 -4.57
CA LYS A 129 -6.77 -16.92 -4.01
C LYS A 129 -5.31 -17.33 -4.00
N MET A 130 -4.91 -18.11 -2.98
CA MET A 130 -3.58 -18.70 -2.96
C MET A 130 -3.42 -19.71 -4.11
N PRO A 131 -2.26 -19.71 -4.81
CA PRO A 131 -1.99 -20.73 -5.83
C PRO A 131 -2.02 -22.14 -5.24
N ALA A 132 -2.60 -23.10 -5.96
CA ALA A 132 -2.74 -24.50 -5.50
C ALA A 132 -1.40 -25.14 -5.12
N ALA A 133 -0.32 -24.85 -5.84
CA ALA A 133 1.02 -25.37 -5.54
C ALA A 133 1.64 -24.76 -4.27
N ILE A 134 1.19 -23.58 -3.84
CA ILE A 134 1.60 -22.97 -2.58
C ILE A 134 0.73 -23.51 -1.43
N GLY A 135 -0.59 -23.61 -1.66
CA GLY A 135 -1.57 -23.93 -0.63
C GLY A 135 -1.93 -22.74 0.25
N GLU A 136 -2.84 -22.95 1.20
CA GLU A 136 -3.31 -21.87 2.07
C GLU A 136 -2.23 -21.44 3.07
N VAL A 137 -2.29 -20.18 3.51
CA VAL A 137 -1.37 -19.57 4.45
C VAL A 137 -2.12 -18.85 5.57
N LEU A 138 -1.47 -18.74 6.74
CA LEU A 138 -2.00 -18.02 7.89
C LEU A 138 -0.97 -16.95 8.31
N PRO A 139 -1.38 -15.71 8.62
CA PRO A 139 -0.50 -14.78 9.30
C PRO A 139 -0.33 -15.21 10.77
N PHE A 140 0.91 -15.52 11.17
CA PHE A 140 1.20 -15.88 12.55
C PHE A 140 2.64 -15.53 12.93
N ARG A 141 2.83 -15.23 14.22
CA ARG A 141 4.11 -15.07 14.88
C ARG A 141 4.36 -16.17 15.89
N TRP A 142 3.30 -16.64 16.54
CA TRP A 142 3.38 -17.49 17.71
C TRP A 142 2.88 -18.90 17.40
N LEU A 143 3.59 -19.90 17.97
CA LEU A 143 3.13 -21.28 18.08
C LEU A 143 3.09 -21.66 19.56
N GLU A 144 1.98 -22.22 20.03
CA GLU A 144 1.93 -22.93 21.31
C GLU A 144 1.62 -24.43 21.06
N VAL A 145 2.27 -25.30 21.82
CA VAL A 145 2.08 -26.75 21.76
C VAL A 145 1.71 -27.24 23.13
N GLU A 146 0.53 -27.82 23.29
CA GLU A 146 0.03 -28.44 24.53
C GLU A 146 0.15 -29.96 24.47
N ASN A 147 0.23 -30.59 25.66
CA ASN A 147 0.29 -32.04 25.84
C ASN A 147 1.50 -32.70 25.18
N TYR A 148 2.61 -31.96 25.00
CA TYR A 148 3.87 -32.53 24.53
C TYR A 148 4.87 -32.62 25.66
N GLY A 149 5.02 -33.82 26.22
CA GLY A 149 5.85 -34.10 27.43
C GLY A 149 7.36 -34.06 27.20
N ARG A 150 7.87 -33.47 26.12
CA ARG A 150 9.29 -33.35 25.79
C ARG A 150 9.63 -31.91 25.44
N PRO A 151 10.86 -31.45 25.70
CA PRO A 151 11.30 -30.12 25.25
C PRO A 151 11.31 -30.04 23.73
N LEU A 152 10.67 -28.97 23.17
CA LEU A 152 10.81 -28.58 21.77
C LEU A 152 12.08 -27.76 21.60
N ARG A 153 12.70 -27.90 20.45
CA ARG A 153 13.87 -27.10 20.04
C ARG A 153 13.54 -26.34 18.75
N ALA A 154 14.15 -25.19 18.59
CA ALA A 154 13.95 -24.35 17.39
C ALA A 154 14.15 -25.14 16.08
N LYS A 155 15.12 -26.08 16.04
CA LYS A 155 15.37 -26.90 14.85
C LYS A 155 14.25 -27.91 14.51
N ASP A 156 13.35 -28.17 15.43
CA ASP A 156 12.23 -29.10 15.24
C ASP A 156 10.97 -28.37 14.70
N ILE A 157 11.03 -27.03 14.53
CA ILE A 157 9.92 -26.17 14.10
C ILE A 157 10.36 -25.37 12.87
N THR A 158 9.58 -25.38 11.79
CA THR A 158 9.84 -24.58 10.59
C THR A 158 8.57 -23.86 10.19
N ARG A 159 8.62 -22.52 10.06
CA ARG A 159 7.65 -21.75 9.33
C ARG A 159 8.16 -21.54 7.91
N TYR A 160 7.32 -21.80 6.91
CA TYR A 160 7.59 -21.42 5.52
C TYR A 160 6.84 -20.14 5.24
N ALA A 161 7.53 -19.01 5.36
CA ALA A 161 6.96 -17.70 5.02
C ALA A 161 6.81 -17.57 3.50
N VAL A 162 5.66 -17.12 3.04
CA VAL A 162 5.32 -16.96 1.62
C VAL A 162 5.30 -15.48 1.27
N HIS A 163 6.03 -15.10 0.25
CA HIS A 163 6.08 -13.72 -0.27
C HIS A 163 6.67 -13.71 -1.69
N VAL A 164 6.59 -12.59 -2.40
CA VAL A 164 7.35 -12.40 -3.65
C VAL A 164 8.86 -12.39 -3.37
N PRO A 165 9.74 -12.70 -4.33
CA PRO A 165 11.17 -12.48 -4.17
C PRO A 165 11.45 -11.08 -3.65
N PHE A 166 12.25 -10.96 -2.59
CA PHE A 166 12.53 -9.69 -1.94
C PHE A 166 13.99 -9.63 -1.47
N ARG A 167 14.71 -8.57 -1.84
CA ARG A 167 16.11 -8.37 -1.46
C ARG A 167 16.21 -7.55 -0.19
N ASP A 168 16.35 -8.21 0.95
CA ASP A 168 16.40 -7.58 2.27
C ASP A 168 17.55 -6.57 2.43
N ASP A 169 18.60 -6.66 1.65
CA ASP A 169 19.78 -5.79 1.68
C ASP A 169 19.77 -4.67 0.62
N ALA A 170 18.78 -4.62 -0.28
CA ALA A 170 18.72 -3.63 -1.36
C ALA A 170 18.57 -2.20 -0.84
N ALA A 171 17.81 -2.00 0.23
CA ALA A 171 17.53 -0.69 0.80
C ALA A 171 17.85 -0.62 2.29
N SER A 172 18.25 0.56 2.75
CA SER A 172 18.46 0.86 4.17
C SER A 172 18.17 2.31 4.51
N PHE A 173 17.67 2.56 5.70
CA PHE A 173 17.55 3.88 6.28
C PHE A 173 17.94 3.85 7.74
N ARG A 174 18.73 4.84 8.19
CA ARG A 174 19.04 5.07 9.63
C ARG A 174 19.27 6.57 9.84
N CYS A 175 18.81 7.05 10.99
CA CYS A 175 18.96 8.45 11.38
C CYS A 175 19.18 8.59 12.89
N SER A 176 19.30 9.83 13.34
CA SER A 176 19.48 10.17 14.77
C SER A 176 18.21 10.06 15.63
N ASN A 177 17.12 9.56 15.10
CA ASN A 177 15.86 9.32 15.81
C ASN A 177 15.50 7.83 15.76
N ASP A 178 15.43 7.17 16.90
CA ASP A 178 15.21 5.72 16.97
C ASP A 178 13.78 5.31 16.56
N THR A 179 12.79 6.14 16.80
CA THR A 179 11.42 5.88 16.35
C THR A 179 11.38 5.73 14.83
N LEU A 180 11.99 6.64 14.08
CA LEU A 180 12.05 6.55 12.62
C LEU A 180 12.82 5.31 12.14
N ASN A 181 13.87 4.92 12.87
CA ASN A 181 14.61 3.68 12.55
C ASN A 181 13.72 2.44 12.69
N HIS A 182 12.90 2.38 13.75
CA HIS A 182 11.95 1.29 13.97
C HIS A 182 10.80 1.33 12.96
N LEU A 183 10.29 2.52 12.62
CA LEU A 183 9.25 2.67 11.58
C LEU A 183 9.74 2.21 10.21
N TRP A 184 10.97 2.56 9.83
CA TRP A 184 11.56 2.04 8.60
C TRP A 184 11.59 0.51 8.57
N ASP A 185 12.08 -0.11 9.66
CA ASP A 185 12.17 -1.57 9.75
C ASP A 185 10.78 -2.23 9.74
N LEU A 186 9.78 -1.62 10.38
CA LEU A 186 8.38 -2.07 10.38
C LEU A 186 7.80 -2.02 8.97
N CYS A 187 7.89 -0.86 8.30
CA CYS A 187 7.29 -0.62 6.99
C CYS A 187 7.92 -1.50 5.90
N LYS A 188 9.25 -1.56 5.86
CA LYS A 188 9.97 -2.40 4.90
C LYS A 188 9.60 -3.87 5.05
N TYR A 189 9.51 -4.37 6.30
CA TYR A 189 9.12 -5.76 6.55
C TYR A 189 7.65 -6.01 6.21
N THR A 190 6.76 -5.05 6.47
CA THR A 190 5.35 -5.17 6.11
C THR A 190 5.18 -5.39 4.62
N VAL A 191 5.82 -4.59 3.77
CA VAL A 191 5.72 -4.74 2.30
C VAL A 191 6.19 -6.12 1.84
N LYS A 192 7.30 -6.66 2.41
CA LYS A 192 7.73 -8.04 2.15
C LYS A 192 6.65 -9.05 2.56
N ALA A 193 6.19 -8.98 3.80
CA ALA A 193 5.30 -9.99 4.37
C ALA A 193 3.92 -10.01 3.71
N THR A 194 3.37 -8.85 3.36
CA THR A 194 2.02 -8.73 2.76
C THR A 194 1.97 -9.01 1.26
N SER A 195 3.10 -9.28 0.61
CA SER A 195 3.16 -9.67 -0.81
C SER A 195 2.86 -11.16 -1.04
N PHE A 196 2.31 -11.87 -0.07
CA PHE A 196 2.12 -13.33 -0.03
C PHE A 196 1.19 -13.89 -1.11
N THR A 197 0.32 -13.07 -1.68
CA THR A 197 -0.55 -13.47 -2.81
C THR A 197 0.09 -13.23 -4.18
N GLY A 198 1.23 -12.51 -4.24
CA GLY A 198 1.81 -12.01 -5.48
C GLY A 198 1.12 -10.75 -6.01
N TYR A 199 0.19 -10.18 -5.26
CA TYR A 199 -0.52 -8.92 -5.51
C TYR A 199 -0.43 -8.03 -4.28
N TYR A 200 -0.64 -6.72 -4.45
CA TYR A 200 -0.93 -5.83 -3.34
C TYR A 200 -2.41 -5.96 -2.97
N VAL A 201 -2.66 -6.50 -1.81
CA VAL A 201 -4.01 -6.70 -1.26
C VAL A 201 -4.17 -5.96 0.06
N ASP A 202 -5.38 -5.72 0.47
CA ASP A 202 -5.78 -5.00 1.69
C ASP A 202 -5.44 -5.72 3.01
N GLY A 203 -4.74 -6.84 2.97
CA GLY A 203 -4.43 -7.68 4.13
C GLY A 203 -5.12 -9.04 4.09
N ASP A 204 -5.16 -9.74 5.22
CA ASP A 204 -5.68 -11.12 5.28
C ASP A 204 -7.20 -11.20 5.39
N ARG A 205 -7.86 -10.13 5.82
CA ARG A 205 -9.31 -10.18 6.05
C ARG A 205 -10.08 -10.45 4.77
N GLU A 206 -9.76 -9.74 3.68
CA GLU A 206 -10.48 -9.82 2.41
C GLU A 206 -9.60 -10.33 1.27
N ARG A 207 -8.31 -10.01 1.28
CA ARG A 207 -7.32 -10.29 0.22
C ARG A 207 -7.74 -9.70 -1.13
N ILE A 208 -8.37 -8.51 -1.09
CA ILE A 208 -8.82 -7.80 -2.28
C ILE A 208 -7.78 -6.73 -2.65
N PRO A 209 -7.36 -6.63 -3.91
CA PRO A 209 -6.60 -5.49 -4.40
C PRO A 209 -7.51 -4.25 -4.47
N TYR A 210 -6.99 -3.12 -3.94
CA TYR A 210 -7.58 -1.80 -4.11
C TYR A 210 -6.53 -0.85 -4.68
N GLU A 211 -6.95 0.13 -5.49
CA GLU A 211 -6.02 1.09 -6.10
C GLU A 211 -5.29 1.92 -5.03
N ALA A 212 -5.99 2.30 -3.95
CA ALA A 212 -5.41 3.03 -2.83
C ALA A 212 -4.29 2.25 -2.13
N ASP A 213 -4.53 0.97 -1.84
CA ASP A 213 -3.51 0.06 -1.32
C ASP A 213 -2.36 -0.10 -2.28
N ALA A 214 -2.67 -0.34 -3.55
CA ALA A 214 -1.67 -0.58 -4.58
C ALA A 214 -0.72 0.61 -4.76
N LEU A 215 -1.21 1.85 -4.68
CA LEU A 215 -0.39 3.05 -4.83
C LEU A 215 0.64 3.18 -3.69
N ILE A 216 0.20 3.06 -2.43
CA ILE A 216 1.10 3.19 -1.28
C ILE A 216 2.06 2.00 -1.21
N ASN A 217 1.56 0.78 -1.45
CA ASN A 217 2.36 -0.44 -1.46
C ASN A 217 3.44 -0.38 -2.55
N GLN A 218 3.10 0.09 -3.76
CA GLN A 218 4.05 0.31 -4.84
C GLN A 218 5.18 1.26 -4.42
N LEU A 219 4.84 2.44 -3.90
CA LEU A 219 5.83 3.43 -3.48
C LEU A 219 6.77 2.87 -2.40
N CYS A 220 6.22 2.16 -1.42
CA CYS A 220 7.00 1.53 -0.36
C CYS A 220 7.87 0.39 -0.88
N HIS A 221 7.37 -0.41 -1.82
CA HIS A 221 8.12 -1.51 -2.42
C HIS A 221 9.28 -0.96 -3.27
N TYR A 222 9.04 0.05 -4.10
CA TYR A 222 10.07 0.69 -4.92
C TYR A 222 11.15 1.40 -4.08
N ALA A 223 10.78 1.88 -2.89
CA ALA A 223 11.73 2.40 -1.93
C ALA A 223 12.57 1.31 -1.24
N ALA A 224 12.06 0.08 -1.17
CA ALA A 224 12.67 -1.06 -0.46
C ALA A 224 13.40 -2.04 -1.37
N ASP A 225 12.91 -2.24 -2.61
CA ASP A 225 13.49 -3.14 -3.62
C ASP A 225 13.14 -2.68 -5.04
N CYS A 226 13.88 -3.13 -6.04
CA CYS A 226 13.57 -2.91 -7.47
C CYS A 226 12.75 -4.07 -8.04
N GLU A 227 11.63 -4.39 -7.40
CA GLU A 227 10.67 -5.39 -7.88
C GLU A 227 9.43 -4.65 -8.43
N PHE A 228 9.23 -4.70 -9.74
CA PHE A 228 8.17 -3.95 -10.43
C PHE A 228 7.00 -4.83 -10.87
N THR A 229 7.17 -6.16 -10.89
CA THR A 229 6.17 -7.08 -11.46
C THR A 229 4.94 -7.24 -10.57
N THR A 230 5.08 -7.10 -9.25
CA THR A 230 3.93 -7.12 -8.33
C THR A 230 3.00 -5.93 -8.56
N ALA A 231 3.58 -4.72 -8.70
CA ALA A 231 2.80 -3.52 -9.01
C ALA A 231 2.08 -3.62 -10.36
N ARG A 232 2.79 -4.04 -11.42
CA ARG A 232 2.25 -4.25 -12.77
C ARG A 232 1.12 -5.28 -12.78
N ARG A 233 1.31 -6.41 -12.10
CA ARG A 233 0.29 -7.46 -12.00
C ARG A 233 -0.95 -6.94 -11.28
N THR A 234 -0.75 -6.23 -10.17
CA THR A 234 -1.85 -5.63 -9.40
C THR A 234 -2.60 -4.59 -10.22
N LEU A 235 -1.89 -3.69 -10.89
CA LEU A 235 -2.53 -2.68 -11.73
C LEU A 235 -3.25 -3.29 -12.93
N ALA A 236 -2.68 -4.28 -13.61
CA ALA A 236 -3.36 -4.99 -14.69
C ALA A 236 -4.68 -5.62 -14.21
N HIS A 237 -4.67 -6.25 -13.02
CA HIS A 237 -5.88 -6.78 -12.40
C HIS A 237 -6.91 -5.68 -12.10
N LEU A 238 -6.49 -4.54 -11.53
CA LEU A 238 -7.36 -3.41 -11.20
C LEU A 238 -7.90 -2.69 -12.45
N LEU A 239 -7.17 -2.71 -13.54
CA LEU A 239 -7.69 -2.20 -14.82
C LEU A 239 -8.82 -3.08 -15.39
N GLU A 240 -8.82 -4.38 -15.12
CA GLU A 240 -9.90 -5.28 -15.49
C GLU A 240 -11.02 -5.36 -14.43
N HIS A 241 -10.66 -5.20 -13.16
CA HIS A 241 -11.53 -5.32 -11.99
C HIS A 241 -11.41 -4.10 -11.06
N PRO A 242 -11.79 -2.89 -11.50
CA PRO A 242 -11.66 -1.68 -10.70
C PRO A 242 -12.57 -1.72 -9.47
N THR A 243 -12.12 -1.10 -8.39
CA THR A 243 -12.90 -1.00 -7.18
C THR A 243 -14.00 0.09 -7.28
N TRP A 244 -14.73 0.36 -6.22
CA TRP A 244 -15.90 1.25 -6.28
C TRP A 244 -15.63 2.71 -5.87
N PRO A 245 -14.57 3.06 -5.14
CA PRO A 245 -14.32 4.44 -4.77
C PRO A 245 -13.85 5.27 -5.96
N THR A 246 -14.46 6.43 -6.17
CA THR A 246 -14.20 7.29 -7.33
C THR A 246 -12.74 7.69 -7.45
N GLU A 247 -12.20 8.27 -6.38
CA GLU A 247 -10.81 8.75 -6.37
C GLU A 247 -9.78 7.63 -6.36
N TRP A 248 -10.15 6.42 -5.89
CA TRP A 248 -9.24 5.27 -5.97
C TRP A 248 -9.09 4.78 -7.41
N ILE A 249 -10.16 4.77 -8.20
CA ILE A 249 -10.08 4.47 -9.63
C ILE A 249 -9.12 5.43 -10.35
N LEU A 250 -9.12 6.72 -10.00
CA LEU A 250 -8.18 7.70 -10.52
C LEU A 250 -6.72 7.38 -10.17
N GLN A 251 -6.47 6.71 -9.04
CA GLN A 251 -5.13 6.32 -8.60
C GLN A 251 -4.46 5.24 -9.47
N ALA A 252 -5.21 4.56 -10.32
CA ALA A 252 -4.62 3.67 -11.33
C ALA A 252 -3.60 4.41 -12.23
N ILE A 253 -3.83 5.70 -12.47
CA ILE A 253 -2.96 6.54 -13.32
C ILE A 253 -1.61 6.82 -12.66
N PRO A 254 -1.51 7.36 -11.42
CA PRO A 254 -0.21 7.52 -10.77
C PRO A 254 0.51 6.20 -10.50
N ILE A 255 -0.19 5.07 -10.32
CA ILE A 255 0.47 3.76 -10.24
C ILE A 255 1.20 3.44 -11.57
N ALA A 256 0.54 3.65 -12.71
CA ALA A 256 1.15 3.44 -14.04
C ALA A 256 2.31 4.42 -14.30
N TRP A 257 2.14 5.70 -13.94
CA TRP A 257 3.17 6.72 -14.08
C TRP A 257 4.40 6.44 -13.22
N ASN A 258 4.20 6.06 -11.95
CA ASN A 258 5.28 5.67 -11.05
C ASN A 258 6.06 4.46 -11.59
N ASP A 259 5.36 3.45 -12.12
CA ASP A 259 6.03 2.29 -12.71
C ASP A 259 6.97 2.72 -13.85
N TRP A 260 6.48 3.55 -14.76
CA TRP A 260 7.29 4.09 -15.85
C TRP A 260 8.46 4.95 -15.34
N MET A 261 8.23 5.86 -14.40
CA MET A 261 9.27 6.74 -13.87
C MET A 261 10.38 6.00 -13.11
N PHE A 262 10.04 4.97 -12.35
CA PHE A 262 11.04 4.20 -11.61
C PHE A 262 11.71 3.12 -12.46
N SER A 263 10.98 2.47 -13.37
CA SER A 263 11.52 1.38 -14.20
C SER A 263 12.15 1.87 -15.51
N GLY A 264 11.67 2.96 -16.09
CA GLY A 264 12.02 3.43 -17.43
C GLY A 264 11.38 2.62 -18.57
N ASP A 265 10.58 1.62 -18.24
CA ASP A 265 9.92 0.73 -19.19
C ASP A 265 8.49 1.21 -19.46
N ASP A 266 8.25 1.72 -20.67
CA ASP A 266 6.94 2.23 -21.10
C ASP A 266 5.99 1.15 -21.63
N SER A 267 6.42 -0.10 -21.65
CA SER A 267 5.65 -1.20 -22.24
C SER A 267 4.29 -1.37 -21.57
N PHE A 268 4.22 -1.19 -20.23
CA PHE A 268 2.98 -1.31 -19.49
C PHE A 268 1.99 -0.19 -19.85
N ILE A 269 2.42 1.08 -19.82
CA ILE A 269 1.56 2.22 -20.15
C ILE A 269 1.13 2.16 -21.61
N ARG A 270 2.00 1.69 -22.52
CA ARG A 270 1.68 1.50 -23.94
C ARG A 270 0.59 0.42 -24.14
N ALA A 271 0.75 -0.73 -23.48
CA ALA A 271 -0.18 -1.85 -23.60
C ALA A 271 -1.57 -1.54 -23.01
N HIS A 272 -1.63 -0.77 -21.92
CA HIS A 272 -2.86 -0.51 -21.17
C HIS A 272 -3.41 0.93 -21.38
N TYR A 273 -2.85 1.70 -22.30
CA TYR A 273 -3.22 3.10 -22.53
C TYR A 273 -4.73 3.32 -22.71
N PRO A 274 -5.47 2.51 -23.51
CA PRO A 274 -6.91 2.70 -23.67
C PRO A 274 -7.70 2.55 -22.36
N LEU A 275 -7.28 1.66 -21.49
CA LEU A 275 -7.90 1.48 -20.16
C LEU A 275 -7.52 2.63 -19.21
N LEU A 276 -6.25 3.04 -19.18
CA LEU A 276 -5.80 4.20 -18.40
C LEU A 276 -6.54 5.47 -18.79
N LYS A 277 -6.76 5.69 -20.09
CA LYS A 277 -7.57 6.82 -20.59
C LYS A 277 -8.98 6.81 -19.98
N LYS A 278 -9.62 5.64 -19.83
CA LYS A 278 -10.94 5.51 -19.19
C LYS A 278 -10.90 5.75 -17.68
N ARG A 279 -9.76 5.52 -17.03
CA ARG A 279 -9.57 5.78 -15.58
C ARG A 279 -9.46 7.27 -15.25
N THR A 280 -9.34 8.16 -16.23
CA THR A 280 -9.46 9.61 -16.01
C THR A 280 -10.87 10.03 -15.60
N LEU A 281 -11.91 9.21 -15.86
CA LEU A 281 -13.31 9.51 -15.58
C LEU A 281 -13.81 10.79 -16.27
N LEU A 282 -13.22 11.18 -17.40
CA LEU A 282 -13.57 12.38 -18.17
C LEU A 282 -15.05 12.45 -18.53
N ASP A 283 -15.71 11.30 -18.71
CA ASP A 283 -17.12 11.21 -19.07
C ASP A 283 -18.06 11.65 -17.92
N LEU A 284 -17.54 11.84 -16.69
CA LEU A 284 -18.29 12.36 -15.53
C LEU A 284 -18.20 13.90 -15.39
N ARG A 285 -17.60 14.60 -16.35
CA ARG A 285 -17.51 16.05 -16.29
C ARG A 285 -18.88 16.71 -16.35
N THR A 286 -19.09 17.65 -15.46
CA THR A 286 -20.22 18.58 -15.49
C THR A 286 -19.91 19.79 -16.39
N GLU A 287 -20.88 20.67 -16.58
CA GLU A 287 -20.71 21.86 -17.44
C GLU A 287 -19.59 22.80 -17.01
N ASN A 288 -19.33 22.88 -15.69
CA ASN A 288 -18.22 23.67 -15.15
C ASN A 288 -16.83 23.04 -15.33
N GLY A 289 -16.75 21.78 -15.76
CA GLY A 289 -15.49 21.06 -16.00
C GLY A 289 -15.02 20.18 -14.85
N LEU A 290 -15.63 20.25 -13.68
CA LEU A 290 -15.39 19.33 -12.56
C LEU A 290 -16.14 18.01 -12.79
N ILE A 291 -15.71 16.92 -12.16
CA ILE A 291 -16.44 15.65 -12.20
C ILE A 291 -17.37 15.49 -11.01
N SER A 292 -18.46 14.75 -11.23
CA SER A 292 -19.43 14.39 -10.20
C SER A 292 -19.99 12.99 -10.42
N THR A 293 -20.24 12.27 -9.33
CA THR A 293 -20.82 10.93 -9.34
C THR A 293 -22.33 10.92 -9.10
N THR A 294 -22.95 12.07 -8.84
CA THR A 294 -24.37 12.18 -8.41
C THR A 294 -25.29 12.83 -9.45
N THR A 295 -24.76 13.29 -10.58
CA THR A 295 -25.49 14.06 -11.60
C THR A 295 -26.19 13.22 -12.67
N GLY A 296 -26.26 11.90 -12.51
CA GLY A 296 -26.87 10.99 -13.48
C GLY A 296 -25.97 10.62 -14.68
N LEU A 297 -24.72 11.07 -14.71
CA LEU A 297 -23.75 10.74 -15.76
C LEU A 297 -23.20 9.31 -15.66
N GLN A 298 -23.47 8.59 -14.60
CA GLN A 298 -23.09 7.18 -14.44
C GLN A 298 -24.05 6.27 -15.22
N THR A 299 -24.09 6.42 -16.54
CA THR A 299 -24.92 5.58 -17.42
C THR A 299 -24.38 4.14 -17.47
N PRO A 300 -25.20 3.15 -17.88
CA PRO A 300 -24.72 1.78 -18.10
C PRO A 300 -23.52 1.72 -19.07
N GLU A 301 -23.49 2.56 -20.10
CA GLU A 301 -22.39 2.65 -21.09
C GLU A 301 -21.11 3.19 -20.44
N PHE A 302 -21.22 4.23 -19.62
CA PHE A 302 -20.08 4.74 -18.83
C PHE A 302 -19.54 3.65 -17.91
N LEU A 303 -20.39 3.02 -17.10
CA LEU A 303 -19.98 1.96 -16.16
C LEU A 303 -19.30 0.80 -16.90
N ALA A 304 -19.87 0.35 -18.02
CA ALA A 304 -19.26 -0.69 -18.86
C ALA A 304 -17.89 -0.24 -19.41
N SER A 305 -17.74 1.03 -19.78
CA SER A 305 -16.47 1.57 -20.31
C SER A 305 -15.32 1.54 -19.29
N ILE A 306 -15.64 1.56 -18.01
CA ILE A 306 -14.69 1.46 -16.90
C ILE A 306 -14.69 0.07 -16.23
N ASN A 307 -15.23 -0.95 -16.90
CA ASN A 307 -15.33 -2.34 -16.38
C ASN A 307 -16.11 -2.46 -15.05
N ARG A 308 -17.16 -1.62 -14.86
CA ARG A 308 -18.05 -1.65 -13.71
C ARG A 308 -19.46 -2.06 -14.11
N THR A 309 -20.18 -2.68 -13.18
CA THR A 309 -21.62 -3.00 -13.32
C THR A 309 -22.48 -2.27 -12.29
N ALA A 310 -21.86 -1.66 -11.29
CA ALA A 310 -22.51 -0.90 -10.24
C ALA A 310 -21.89 0.51 -10.14
N PRO A 311 -22.67 1.52 -9.75
CA PRO A 311 -22.18 2.87 -9.60
C PRO A 311 -20.96 2.98 -8.69
N ILE A 312 -20.07 3.91 -9.04
CA ILE A 312 -18.96 4.35 -8.19
C ILE A 312 -19.44 5.48 -7.28
N ARG A 313 -18.74 5.70 -6.18
CA ARG A 313 -19.04 6.75 -5.21
C ARG A 313 -17.78 7.26 -4.54
N ASP A 314 -17.83 8.47 -4.05
CA ASP A 314 -16.74 9.13 -3.36
C ASP A 314 -16.52 8.52 -1.97
N ILE A 315 -15.27 8.44 -1.53
CA ILE A 315 -14.89 7.88 -0.23
C ILE A 315 -14.06 8.84 0.61
N VAL A 316 -13.19 9.62 0.01
CA VAL A 316 -12.26 10.58 0.61
C VAL A 316 -11.25 9.93 1.55
N ASP A 317 -11.70 9.29 2.62
CA ASP A 317 -10.87 8.54 3.56
C ASP A 317 -11.68 7.40 4.21
N TRP A 318 -11.02 6.50 4.92
CA TRP A 318 -11.65 5.30 5.45
C TRP A 318 -11.16 4.95 6.87
N PRO A 319 -12.07 4.60 7.81
CA PRO A 319 -13.53 4.55 7.65
C PRO A 319 -14.19 5.92 7.79
N HIS A 320 -15.42 6.03 7.24
CA HIS A 320 -16.28 7.18 7.48
C HIS A 320 -16.76 7.26 8.93
N THR A 321 -17.10 8.46 9.39
CA THR A 321 -17.81 8.68 10.65
C THR A 321 -19.10 7.84 10.70
N GLY A 322 -19.21 7.02 11.74
CA GLY A 322 -20.34 6.08 11.92
C GLY A 322 -20.32 4.86 10.99
N GLY A 323 -19.19 4.61 10.26
CA GLY A 323 -19.00 3.43 9.42
C GLY A 323 -18.47 2.21 10.18
N THR A 324 -18.55 1.05 9.54
CA THR A 324 -17.84 -0.21 9.86
C THR A 324 -17.77 -0.60 11.35
N GLY A 325 -18.93 -0.80 11.97
CA GLY A 325 -19.01 -1.26 13.36
C GLY A 325 -18.98 -0.15 14.41
N LEU A 326 -18.83 1.11 13.98
CA LEU A 326 -18.97 2.29 14.84
C LEU A 326 -20.46 2.69 14.93
N ALA A 327 -20.88 3.24 16.08
CA ALA A 327 -22.21 3.82 16.21
C ALA A 327 -22.32 5.11 15.37
N LYS A 328 -23.54 5.44 14.92
CA LYS A 328 -23.79 6.66 14.14
C LYS A 328 -23.24 7.89 14.88
N GLY A 329 -22.38 8.65 14.21
CA GLY A 329 -21.71 9.83 14.75
C GLY A 329 -20.50 9.54 15.63
N GLN A 330 -20.05 8.28 15.72
CA GLN A 330 -18.82 7.91 16.41
C GLN A 330 -17.71 7.57 15.43
N GLY A 331 -16.48 7.92 15.81
CA GLY A 331 -15.26 7.57 15.08
C GLY A 331 -15.21 8.22 13.71
N GLY A 332 -14.53 7.54 12.81
CA GLY A 332 -14.26 8.02 11.45
C GLY A 332 -12.90 8.68 11.35
N GLU A 333 -12.37 8.63 10.15
CA GLU A 333 -11.04 9.14 9.80
C GLU A 333 -11.12 10.20 8.71
N ASP A 334 -12.32 10.66 8.38
CA ASP A 334 -12.62 11.59 7.29
C ASP A 334 -12.73 13.06 7.76
N ASP A 335 -12.35 13.37 9.00
CA ASP A 335 -12.43 14.73 9.60
C ASP A 335 -13.84 15.36 9.49
N GLY A 336 -14.90 14.54 9.49
CA GLY A 336 -16.27 14.98 9.34
C GLY A 336 -16.63 15.49 7.95
N TYR A 337 -15.96 15.03 6.91
CA TYR A 337 -16.12 15.44 5.53
C TYR A 337 -17.58 15.46 5.07
N VAL A 338 -17.98 16.53 4.41
CA VAL A 338 -19.33 16.71 3.87
C VAL A 338 -19.34 16.41 2.37
N TYR A 339 -19.99 15.32 1.98
CA TYR A 339 -20.07 14.88 0.58
C TYR A 339 -21.10 15.71 -0.18
N THR A 340 -20.68 16.26 -1.31
CA THR A 340 -21.50 17.06 -2.23
C THR A 340 -21.33 16.56 -3.66
N ASP A 341 -22.08 17.15 -4.61
CA ASP A 341 -22.04 16.73 -6.01
C ASP A 341 -20.65 16.87 -6.65
N CYS A 342 -19.96 17.98 -6.41
CA CYS A 342 -18.57 18.20 -6.85
C CYS A 342 -17.66 18.24 -5.63
N ASN A 343 -17.08 17.10 -5.32
CA ASN A 343 -16.22 16.86 -4.18
C ASN A 343 -14.80 17.38 -4.43
N THR A 344 -14.24 18.14 -3.49
CA THR A 344 -12.92 18.76 -3.62
C THR A 344 -11.80 17.74 -3.76
N VAL A 345 -11.82 16.68 -2.95
CA VAL A 345 -10.77 15.63 -2.98
C VAL A 345 -10.81 14.86 -4.31
N VAL A 346 -11.99 14.46 -4.75
CA VAL A 346 -12.16 13.76 -6.03
C VAL A 346 -11.66 14.62 -7.19
N ASN A 347 -12.00 15.91 -7.20
CA ASN A 347 -11.59 16.82 -8.27
C ASN A 347 -10.09 17.18 -8.20
N ALA A 348 -9.47 17.17 -7.04
CA ALA A 348 -8.01 17.28 -6.93
C ALA A 348 -7.31 16.03 -7.51
N TRP A 349 -7.81 14.83 -7.23
CA TRP A 349 -7.33 13.59 -7.87
C TRP A 349 -7.58 13.57 -9.38
N PHE A 350 -8.73 14.06 -9.83
CA PHE A 350 -9.05 14.19 -11.26
C PHE A 350 -8.03 15.08 -11.97
N TYR A 351 -7.75 16.26 -11.42
CA TYR A 351 -6.70 17.15 -11.93
C TYR A 351 -5.35 16.45 -12.03
N HIS A 352 -4.92 15.81 -10.96
CA HIS A 352 -3.63 15.11 -10.93
C HIS A 352 -3.56 13.98 -11.97
N ALA A 353 -4.61 13.19 -12.10
CA ALA A 353 -4.72 12.14 -13.10
C ALA A 353 -4.61 12.69 -14.54
N LEU A 354 -5.24 13.84 -14.83
CA LEU A 354 -5.16 14.50 -16.13
C LEU A 354 -3.73 14.96 -16.44
N VAL A 355 -3.04 15.60 -15.49
CA VAL A 355 -1.64 16.03 -15.64
C VAL A 355 -0.73 14.85 -15.97
N LEU A 356 -0.85 13.74 -15.26
CA LEU A 356 -0.04 12.55 -15.49
C LEU A 356 -0.39 11.86 -16.82
N MET A 357 -1.66 11.84 -17.21
CA MET A 357 -2.09 11.32 -18.52
C MET A 357 -1.63 12.19 -19.68
N GLU A 358 -1.61 13.51 -19.53
CA GLU A 358 -1.01 14.41 -20.51
C GLU A 358 0.47 14.07 -20.75
N GLU A 359 1.24 13.88 -19.69
CA GLU A 359 2.67 13.52 -19.77
C GLU A 359 2.87 12.17 -20.47
N MET A 360 2.12 11.14 -20.06
CA MET A 360 2.19 9.81 -20.68
C MET A 360 1.73 9.83 -22.14
N ALA A 361 0.65 10.56 -22.48
CA ALA A 361 0.16 10.69 -23.85
C ALA A 361 1.21 11.37 -24.76
N ARG A 362 1.83 12.44 -24.26
CA ARG A 362 2.91 13.15 -24.98
C ARG A 362 4.10 12.23 -25.22
N HIS A 363 4.53 11.46 -24.20
CA HIS A 363 5.61 10.48 -24.34
C HIS A 363 5.29 9.41 -25.38
N LEU A 364 4.06 8.90 -25.42
CA LEU A 364 3.63 7.86 -26.32
C LEU A 364 3.32 8.36 -27.74
N GLY A 365 3.32 9.69 -27.97
CA GLY A 365 3.04 10.32 -29.27
C GLY A 365 1.55 10.50 -29.56
N TYR A 366 0.67 10.42 -28.56
CA TYR A 366 -0.78 10.66 -28.68
C TYR A 366 -1.11 12.15 -28.49
N SER A 367 -0.73 12.99 -29.46
CA SER A 367 -0.81 14.46 -29.36
C SER A 367 -2.21 14.98 -29.06
N THR A 368 -3.24 14.45 -29.74
CA THR A 368 -4.65 14.86 -29.52
C THR A 368 -5.12 14.53 -28.11
N ASP A 369 -4.70 13.39 -27.55
CA ASP A 369 -5.05 13.04 -26.18
C ASP A 369 -4.27 13.89 -25.17
N ALA A 370 -3.01 14.23 -25.46
CA ALA A 370 -2.24 15.14 -24.64
C ALA A 370 -2.87 16.55 -24.56
N GLU A 371 -3.33 17.09 -25.70
CA GLU A 371 -4.10 18.34 -25.74
C GLU A 371 -5.41 18.23 -24.95
N LEU A 372 -6.19 17.16 -25.16
CA LEU A 372 -7.44 16.93 -24.43
C LEU A 372 -7.24 16.91 -22.90
N PHE A 373 -6.21 16.22 -22.41
CA PHE A 373 -5.93 16.13 -20.98
C PHE A 373 -5.40 17.45 -20.42
N GLY A 374 -4.52 18.15 -21.17
CA GLY A 374 -4.01 19.46 -20.79
C GLY A 374 -5.10 20.51 -20.69
N ASP A 375 -5.98 20.60 -21.69
CA ASP A 375 -7.13 21.53 -21.70
C ASP A 375 -8.09 21.22 -20.53
N ALA A 376 -8.35 19.94 -20.27
CA ALA A 376 -9.21 19.54 -19.16
C ALA A 376 -8.57 19.86 -17.80
N ALA A 377 -7.27 19.64 -17.62
CA ALA A 377 -6.54 20.00 -16.41
C ALA A 377 -6.54 21.52 -16.17
N GLN A 378 -6.29 22.31 -17.22
CA GLN A 378 -6.36 23.76 -17.15
C GLN A 378 -7.76 24.23 -16.74
N LYS A 379 -8.82 23.63 -17.32
CA LYS A 379 -10.20 23.97 -16.96
C LYS A 379 -10.51 23.66 -15.50
N VAL A 380 -10.06 22.52 -14.98
CA VAL A 380 -10.20 22.20 -13.54
C VAL A 380 -9.49 23.26 -12.71
N GLN A 381 -8.25 23.63 -13.03
CA GLN A 381 -7.47 24.61 -12.27
C GLN A 381 -8.17 25.99 -12.24
N GLU A 382 -8.74 26.46 -13.37
CA GLU A 382 -9.47 27.73 -13.46
C GLU A 382 -10.71 27.75 -12.57
N VAL A 383 -11.42 26.63 -12.48
CA VAL A 383 -12.70 26.55 -11.75
C VAL A 383 -12.49 26.22 -10.27
N PHE A 384 -11.45 25.45 -9.96
CA PHE A 384 -11.21 24.91 -8.62
C PHE A 384 -11.19 25.97 -7.52
N ASP A 385 -10.47 27.05 -7.77
CA ASP A 385 -10.37 28.18 -6.83
C ASP A 385 -11.67 28.97 -6.70
N ASN A 386 -12.39 29.15 -7.81
CA ASN A 386 -13.61 29.94 -7.82
C ASN A 386 -14.76 29.26 -7.09
N GLU A 387 -14.83 27.93 -7.17
CA GLU A 387 -15.96 27.15 -6.65
C GLU A 387 -15.69 26.54 -5.27
N LEU A 388 -14.42 26.28 -4.92
CA LEU A 388 -14.06 25.46 -3.78
C LEU A 388 -13.24 26.19 -2.72
N TYR A 389 -12.74 27.40 -2.97
CA TYR A 389 -11.98 28.18 -1.99
C TYR A 389 -12.86 29.18 -1.28
N ASP A 390 -12.79 29.19 0.05
CA ASP A 390 -13.41 30.20 0.92
C ASP A 390 -12.39 31.31 1.28
N PRO A 391 -12.43 32.46 0.62
CA PRO A 391 -11.44 33.52 0.84
C PRO A 391 -11.57 34.18 2.22
N ALA A 392 -12.73 34.10 2.87
CA ALA A 392 -12.92 34.68 4.19
C ALA A 392 -12.20 33.87 5.29
N ARG A 393 -12.07 32.56 5.08
CA ARG A 393 -11.39 31.65 6.01
C ARG A 393 -10.01 31.21 5.54
N GLY A 394 -9.68 31.42 4.27
CA GLY A 394 -8.40 31.02 3.69
C GLY A 394 -8.25 29.50 3.53
N VAL A 395 -9.35 28.78 3.25
CA VAL A 395 -9.39 27.32 3.18
C VAL A 395 -10.19 26.82 1.97
N TYR A 396 -9.92 25.61 1.54
CA TYR A 396 -10.80 24.88 0.62
C TYR A 396 -11.91 24.16 1.39
N VAL A 397 -13.14 24.28 0.89
CA VAL A 397 -14.30 23.56 1.42
C VAL A 397 -14.41 22.16 0.83
N ASP A 398 -15.22 21.28 1.42
CA ASP A 398 -15.30 19.87 1.03
C ASP A 398 -15.90 19.66 -0.37
N GLY A 399 -16.62 20.63 -0.90
CA GLY A 399 -17.21 20.60 -2.22
C GLY A 399 -18.18 21.75 -2.46
N ILE A 400 -18.75 21.81 -3.67
CA ILE A 400 -19.71 22.86 -4.04
C ILE A 400 -20.98 22.73 -3.18
N GLY A 401 -21.44 23.86 -2.61
CA GLY A 401 -22.67 23.92 -1.84
C GLY A 401 -22.52 23.64 -0.34
N THR A 402 -21.32 23.43 0.16
CA THR A 402 -21.03 23.35 1.61
C THR A 402 -20.04 24.41 2.05
N SER A 403 -20.12 24.81 3.31
CA SER A 403 -19.11 25.67 3.95
C SER A 403 -18.18 24.86 4.86
N HIS A 404 -18.36 23.54 4.99
CA HIS A 404 -17.48 22.69 5.79
C HIS A 404 -16.12 22.55 5.11
N ALA A 405 -15.05 22.52 5.90
CA ALA A 405 -13.68 22.33 5.43
C ALA A 405 -12.99 21.27 6.28
N ALA A 406 -12.79 20.11 5.71
CA ALA A 406 -12.02 19.03 6.32
C ALA A 406 -10.52 19.17 6.00
N LEU A 407 -9.71 18.45 6.77
CA LEU A 407 -8.27 18.31 6.49
C LEU A 407 -8.01 17.92 5.02
N HIS A 408 -8.74 16.93 4.52
CA HIS A 408 -8.58 16.33 3.19
C HIS A 408 -8.80 17.33 2.07
N ALA A 409 -9.83 18.18 2.19
CA ALA A 409 -10.13 19.24 1.22
C ALA A 409 -9.00 20.27 1.07
N ASN A 410 -8.05 20.31 1.99
CA ASN A 410 -6.91 21.22 1.98
C ASN A 410 -5.59 20.51 1.66
N VAL A 411 -5.45 19.23 2.05
CA VAL A 411 -4.25 18.42 1.78
C VAL A 411 -4.10 18.11 0.29
N PHE A 412 -5.14 17.60 -0.36
CA PHE A 412 -5.03 17.15 -1.76
C PHE A 412 -4.81 18.30 -2.74
N PRO A 413 -5.49 19.46 -2.65
CA PRO A 413 -5.16 20.60 -3.50
C PRO A 413 -3.71 21.10 -3.29
N LEU A 414 -3.23 21.14 -2.03
CA LEU A 414 -1.84 21.51 -1.74
C LEU A 414 -0.85 20.51 -2.36
N LEU A 415 -1.10 19.23 -2.20
CA LEU A 415 -0.26 18.15 -2.74
C LEU A 415 -0.14 18.21 -4.27
N PHE A 416 -1.24 18.46 -4.96
CA PHE A 416 -1.29 18.43 -6.41
C PHE A 416 -1.03 19.79 -7.10
N GLY A 417 -0.65 20.81 -6.31
CA GLY A 417 -0.26 22.11 -6.85
C GLY A 417 -1.43 22.97 -7.33
N LEU A 418 -2.63 22.69 -6.85
CA LEU A 418 -3.83 23.51 -7.11
C LEU A 418 -3.91 24.76 -6.23
N VAL A 419 -3.15 24.80 -5.12
CA VAL A 419 -3.13 25.95 -4.22
C VAL A 419 -2.16 27.01 -4.76
N PRO A 420 -2.62 28.22 -5.11
CA PRO A 420 -1.73 29.31 -5.53
C PRO A 420 -0.73 29.69 -4.41
N PRO A 421 0.50 30.14 -4.78
CA PRO A 421 1.53 30.45 -3.79
C PRO A 421 1.10 31.42 -2.67
N GLU A 422 0.31 32.43 -3.01
CA GLU A 422 -0.21 33.43 -2.08
C GLU A 422 -1.23 32.90 -1.06
N ARG A 423 -1.78 31.71 -1.27
CA ARG A 423 -2.73 31.03 -0.38
C ARG A 423 -2.12 29.92 0.44
N GLN A 424 -0.92 29.48 0.08
CA GLN A 424 -0.28 28.31 0.71
C GLN A 424 -0.10 28.46 2.22
N GLU A 425 0.29 29.66 2.71
CA GLU A 425 0.46 29.92 4.14
C GLU A 425 -0.84 29.69 4.93
N GLY A 426 -1.98 30.20 4.44
CA GLY A 426 -3.30 30.00 5.05
C GLY A 426 -3.74 28.53 5.07
N VAL A 427 -3.59 27.85 3.94
CA VAL A 427 -3.94 26.43 3.80
C VAL A 427 -3.05 25.55 4.71
N VAL A 428 -1.75 25.81 4.74
CA VAL A 428 -0.82 25.11 5.64
C VAL A 428 -1.17 25.36 7.12
N ALA A 429 -1.49 26.60 7.50
CA ALA A 429 -1.92 26.93 8.85
C ALA A 429 -3.18 26.14 9.24
N PHE A 430 -4.15 26.03 8.34
CA PHE A 430 -5.34 25.22 8.56
C PHE A 430 -4.98 23.73 8.72
N ILE A 431 -4.19 23.15 7.82
CA ILE A 431 -3.73 21.75 7.92
C ILE A 431 -3.04 21.49 9.26
N ARG A 432 -2.17 22.39 9.71
CA ARG A 432 -1.51 22.29 11.02
C ARG A 432 -2.50 22.31 12.18
N SER A 433 -3.58 23.09 12.10
CA SER A 433 -4.62 23.14 13.13
C SER A 433 -5.41 21.85 13.28
N ARG A 434 -5.46 21.02 12.22
CA ARG A 434 -6.18 19.73 12.20
C ARG A 434 -5.32 18.56 12.68
N GLY A 435 -4.01 18.68 12.63
CA GLY A 435 -3.09 17.61 13.04
C GLY A 435 -3.26 16.35 12.17
N MET A 436 -3.29 15.17 12.81
CA MET A 436 -3.49 13.87 12.18
C MET A 436 -4.99 13.50 12.11
N ALA A 437 -5.86 14.42 11.65
CA ALA A 437 -7.30 14.18 11.53
C ALA A 437 -7.64 13.39 10.24
N CYS A 438 -6.92 12.28 10.00
CA CYS A 438 -7.08 11.39 8.86
C CYS A 438 -6.72 9.96 9.24
N SER A 439 -7.06 9.03 8.36
CA SER A 439 -6.67 7.63 8.49
C SER A 439 -5.17 7.42 8.26
N VAL A 440 -4.75 6.18 8.47
CA VAL A 440 -3.40 5.71 8.11
C VAL A 440 -3.14 5.91 6.60
N TYR A 441 -4.16 5.70 5.74
CA TYR A 441 -4.11 5.97 4.31
C TYR A 441 -3.97 7.47 4.02
N GLY A 442 -4.85 8.32 4.59
CA GLY A 442 -4.82 9.77 4.40
C GLY A 442 -3.50 10.41 4.86
N ALA A 443 -2.84 9.82 5.88
CA ALA A 443 -1.57 10.30 6.40
C ALA A 443 -0.40 10.22 5.40
N GLN A 444 -0.42 9.31 4.42
CA GLN A 444 0.53 9.30 3.31
C GLN A 444 0.51 10.66 2.60
N PHE A 445 -0.66 11.12 2.24
CA PHE A 445 -0.85 12.34 1.43
C PHE A 445 -0.67 13.61 2.27
N LEU A 446 -1.10 13.59 3.52
CA LEU A 446 -0.84 14.68 4.48
C LEU A 446 0.67 14.95 4.62
N LEU A 447 1.45 13.92 4.88
CA LEU A 447 2.89 14.08 5.05
C LEU A 447 3.59 14.45 3.74
N ASP A 448 3.13 13.90 2.63
CA ASP A 448 3.65 14.21 1.30
C ASP A 448 3.44 15.69 0.95
N ALA A 449 2.22 16.21 1.18
CA ALA A 449 1.87 17.61 1.00
C ALA A 449 2.71 18.54 1.90
N LEU A 450 2.89 18.18 3.17
CA LEU A 450 3.71 18.96 4.12
C LEU A 450 5.18 19.02 3.68
N TYR A 451 5.79 17.90 3.28
CA TYR A 451 7.15 17.91 2.75
C TYR A 451 7.27 18.74 1.47
N GLN A 452 6.28 18.68 0.58
CA GLN A 452 6.26 19.44 -0.66
C GLN A 452 6.10 20.94 -0.42
N ALA A 453 5.35 21.33 0.62
CA ALA A 453 5.17 22.71 1.05
C ALA A 453 6.35 23.26 1.90
N GLY A 454 7.44 22.49 2.10
CA GLY A 454 8.58 22.92 2.94
C GLY A 454 8.36 22.76 4.45
N GLU A 455 7.26 22.14 4.87
CA GLU A 455 6.86 21.96 6.28
C GLU A 455 7.50 20.71 6.93
N ALA A 456 8.74 20.40 6.57
CA ALA A 456 9.45 19.20 7.02
C ALA A 456 9.52 19.07 8.55
N GLY A 457 9.61 20.20 9.27
CA GLY A 457 9.60 20.20 10.74
C GLY A 457 8.31 19.67 11.32
N TYR A 458 7.18 20.09 10.76
CA TYR A 458 5.87 19.62 11.19
C TYR A 458 5.61 18.17 10.74
N ALA A 459 5.95 17.82 9.50
CA ALA A 459 5.87 16.45 9.01
C ALA A 459 6.67 15.48 9.91
N LEU A 460 7.89 15.86 10.30
CA LEU A 460 8.70 15.06 11.22
C LEU A 460 8.04 14.91 12.59
N SER A 461 7.42 15.96 13.12
CA SER A 461 6.71 15.91 14.41
C SER A 461 5.52 14.95 14.38
N LEU A 462 4.78 14.89 13.28
CA LEU A 462 3.70 13.91 13.08
C LEU A 462 4.23 12.48 12.97
N LEU A 463 5.32 12.27 12.21
CA LEU A 463 5.96 10.95 12.05
C LEU A 463 6.50 10.39 13.38
N THR A 464 6.93 11.27 14.30
CA THR A 464 7.53 10.87 15.58
C THR A 464 6.58 11.07 16.77
N SER A 465 5.31 11.40 16.50
CA SER A 465 4.28 11.56 17.53
C SER A 465 4.07 10.25 18.30
N ASP A 466 3.80 10.35 19.60
CA ASP A 466 3.42 9.26 20.50
C ASP A 466 1.92 9.22 20.82
N SER A 467 1.12 10.03 20.12
CA SER A 467 -0.34 10.06 20.23
C SER A 467 -0.97 8.74 19.77
N LEU A 468 -2.27 8.58 19.98
CA LEU A 468 -3.02 7.40 19.53
C LEU A 468 -3.03 7.31 17.99
N ARG A 469 -3.20 8.45 17.30
CA ARG A 469 -3.09 8.55 15.84
C ARG A 469 -1.63 8.74 15.42
N SER A 470 -0.84 7.67 15.53
CA SER A 470 0.58 7.68 15.16
C SER A 470 1.08 6.28 14.82
N TRP A 471 2.12 6.19 14.01
CA TRP A 471 2.84 4.93 13.78
C TRP A 471 3.52 4.39 15.04
N TYR A 472 3.87 5.27 15.99
CA TYR A 472 4.40 4.82 17.29
C TYR A 472 3.39 3.99 18.07
N ASN A 473 2.08 4.27 17.93
CA ASN A 473 1.03 3.44 18.53
C ASN A 473 1.09 1.99 17.99
N MET A 474 1.35 1.79 16.70
CA MET A 474 1.51 0.45 16.12
C MET A 474 2.67 -0.31 16.78
N LEU A 475 3.81 0.36 17.06
CA LEU A 475 4.92 -0.22 17.80
C LEU A 475 4.55 -0.50 19.26
N ARG A 476 3.85 0.44 19.92
CA ARG A 476 3.44 0.34 21.34
C ARG A 476 2.49 -0.82 21.60
N VAL A 477 1.56 -1.11 20.69
CA VAL A 477 0.65 -2.28 20.79
C VAL A 477 1.33 -3.59 20.42
N GLY A 478 2.63 -3.56 20.07
CA GLY A 478 3.43 -4.74 19.76
C GLY A 478 3.19 -5.35 18.38
N SER A 479 2.61 -4.58 17.45
CA SER A 479 2.47 -5.04 16.07
C SER A 479 3.85 -5.15 15.40
N THR A 480 3.99 -6.13 14.54
CA THR A 480 5.21 -6.36 13.74
C THR A 480 4.99 -6.13 12.25
N LEU A 481 3.78 -5.77 11.89
CA LEU A 481 3.34 -5.27 10.59
C LEU A 481 2.55 -3.98 10.82
N THR A 482 2.38 -3.17 9.79
CA THR A 482 1.54 -1.97 9.87
C THR A 482 0.06 -2.34 9.95
N LEU A 483 -0.73 -1.46 10.55
CA LEU A 483 -2.17 -1.64 10.78
C LEU A 483 -2.99 -0.92 9.70
N GLU A 484 -4.24 -1.35 9.53
CA GLU A 484 -5.21 -0.71 8.65
C GLU A 484 -5.69 0.64 9.19
N ALA A 485 -5.86 0.77 10.50
CA ALA A 485 -6.24 1.99 11.19
C ALA A 485 -5.26 2.28 12.34
N TRP A 486 -5.30 3.48 12.90
CA TRP A 486 -4.42 3.88 14.00
C TRP A 486 -4.58 3.03 15.25
N ASP A 487 -5.80 2.55 15.52
CA ASP A 487 -6.14 1.75 16.69
C ASP A 487 -7.48 1.02 16.47
N ASP A 488 -7.72 -0.06 17.25
CA ASP A 488 -8.98 -0.81 17.21
C ASP A 488 -10.21 0.07 17.58
N SER A 489 -10.00 1.20 18.29
CA SER A 489 -11.07 2.15 18.63
C SER A 489 -11.57 2.95 17.42
N PHE A 490 -10.74 3.15 16.40
CA PHE A 490 -11.15 3.82 15.15
C PHE A 490 -11.78 2.83 14.16
N LYS A 491 -11.33 1.59 14.16
CA LYS A 491 -11.85 0.52 13.29
C LYS A 491 -11.78 -0.83 14.01
N PRO A 492 -12.82 -1.25 14.72
CA PRO A 492 -12.81 -2.48 15.53
C PRO A 492 -12.50 -3.76 14.75
N ASN A 493 -12.78 -3.79 13.45
CA ASN A 493 -12.48 -4.90 12.55
C ASN A 493 -11.28 -4.65 11.63
N GLN A 494 -10.33 -3.80 12.05
CA GLN A 494 -9.13 -3.52 11.26
C GLN A 494 -8.24 -4.76 11.07
N ASP A 495 -7.50 -4.79 9.97
CA ASP A 495 -6.43 -5.75 9.77
C ASP A 495 -5.15 -5.34 10.52
N TRP A 496 -4.49 -6.33 11.13
CA TRP A 496 -3.21 -6.17 11.81
C TRP A 496 -2.01 -6.44 10.89
N ASN A 497 -2.26 -6.51 9.58
CA ASN A 497 -1.30 -6.84 8.54
C ASN A 497 -1.62 -6.12 7.22
N HIS A 498 -1.70 -4.80 7.25
CA HIS A 498 -2.18 -3.95 6.17
C HIS A 498 -1.09 -2.99 5.66
N ALA A 499 -0.66 -3.18 4.42
CA ALA A 499 0.52 -2.49 3.91
C ALA A 499 0.30 -1.02 3.52
N TRP A 500 -0.93 -0.53 3.34
CA TRP A 500 -1.14 0.91 3.16
C TRP A 500 -0.67 1.73 4.38
N GLY A 501 -0.56 1.08 5.56
CA GLY A 501 0.05 1.68 6.74
C GLY A 501 1.56 1.90 6.64
N ALA A 502 2.21 1.41 5.60
CA ALA A 502 3.66 1.49 5.46
C ALA A 502 4.17 2.81 4.85
N ALA A 503 3.37 3.86 4.81
CA ALA A 503 3.73 5.17 4.25
C ALA A 503 5.13 5.69 4.66
N PRO A 504 5.61 5.58 5.91
CA PRO A 504 6.98 5.97 6.25
C PRO A 504 8.05 5.24 5.44
N GLY A 505 7.75 4.03 4.91
CA GLY A 505 8.66 3.26 4.06
C GLY A 505 9.03 3.98 2.75
N ASN A 506 8.15 4.82 2.21
CA ASN A 506 8.45 5.65 1.04
C ASN A 506 8.79 7.09 1.41
N LEU A 507 8.11 7.68 2.39
CA LEU A 507 8.31 9.09 2.78
C LEU A 507 9.73 9.35 3.30
N LEU A 508 10.32 8.41 4.05
CA LEU A 508 11.68 8.56 4.55
C LEU A 508 12.73 8.64 3.42
N PRO A 509 12.77 7.72 2.43
CA PRO A 509 13.71 7.84 1.31
C PRO A 509 13.33 8.93 0.29
N PHE A 510 12.04 9.11 -0.03
CA PHE A 510 11.65 9.98 -1.14
C PHE A 510 11.40 11.43 -0.73
N ARG A 511 11.00 11.70 0.52
CA ARG A 511 10.73 13.06 1.03
C ARG A 511 11.78 13.52 2.03
N LEU A 512 12.02 12.78 3.12
CA LEU A 512 13.03 13.18 4.11
C LEU A 512 14.45 13.15 3.52
N MET A 513 14.83 12.06 2.81
CA MET A 513 16.11 11.99 2.09
C MET A 513 16.06 12.61 0.70
N GLY A 514 14.87 12.88 0.18
CA GLY A 514 14.59 13.73 -0.96
C GLY A 514 14.91 13.16 -2.34
N LEU A 515 14.98 11.84 -2.53
CA LEU A 515 15.18 11.25 -3.85
C LEU A 515 13.87 11.29 -4.64
N GLN A 516 13.87 12.00 -5.77
CA GLN A 516 12.74 12.12 -6.68
C GLN A 516 13.22 11.84 -8.11
N PRO A 517 12.60 10.88 -8.84
CA PRO A 517 12.83 10.72 -10.27
C PRO A 517 12.41 11.98 -11.03
N LEU A 518 13.23 12.47 -11.93
CA LEU A 518 12.95 13.57 -12.85
C LEU A 518 12.81 13.08 -14.30
N GLU A 519 13.35 11.90 -14.58
CA GLU A 519 13.24 11.24 -15.88
C GLU A 519 13.02 9.74 -15.67
N PRO A 520 12.36 9.07 -16.62
CA PRO A 520 12.09 7.64 -16.56
C PRO A 520 13.35 6.80 -16.32
N GLY A 521 13.20 5.71 -15.54
CA GLY A 521 14.29 4.83 -15.14
C GLY A 521 15.24 5.45 -14.14
N CYS A 522 14.87 6.55 -13.49
CA CYS A 522 15.75 7.30 -12.59
C CYS A 522 17.06 7.73 -13.28
N THR A 523 17.05 7.97 -14.60
CA THR A 523 18.23 8.42 -15.36
C THR A 523 18.67 9.81 -14.92
N ARG A 524 17.72 10.66 -14.52
CA ARG A 524 17.94 11.90 -13.79
C ARG A 524 17.08 11.94 -12.54
N VAL A 525 17.69 12.27 -11.40
CA VAL A 525 17.02 12.37 -10.11
C VAL A 525 17.31 13.71 -9.45
N ARG A 526 16.32 14.24 -8.71
CA ARG A 526 16.54 15.30 -7.73
C ARG A 526 16.84 14.66 -6.39
N ILE A 527 17.79 15.24 -5.65
CA ILE A 527 18.06 14.91 -4.25
C ILE A 527 17.96 16.19 -3.44
N HIS A 528 16.89 16.30 -2.65
CA HIS A 528 16.55 17.45 -1.82
C HIS A 528 16.19 16.99 -0.40
N PRO A 529 17.19 16.67 0.46
CA PRO A 529 16.92 16.23 1.80
C PRO A 529 16.31 17.33 2.68
N GLN A 530 15.33 16.94 3.47
CA GLN A 530 14.60 17.82 4.39
C GLN A 530 14.66 17.24 5.82
N PRO A 531 15.83 17.34 6.50
CA PRO A 531 16.09 16.64 7.76
C PRO A 531 15.38 17.21 8.97
N ALA A 532 14.83 18.42 8.89
CA ALA A 532 14.25 19.14 10.03
C ALA A 532 15.21 19.14 11.25
N SER A 533 14.80 18.62 12.41
CA SER A 533 15.59 18.55 13.64
C SER A 533 16.58 17.35 13.72
N LEU A 534 16.69 16.51 12.68
CA LEU A 534 17.60 15.38 12.69
C LEU A 534 19.06 15.83 12.63
N LYS A 535 19.91 15.24 13.46
CA LYS A 535 21.37 15.52 13.48
C LYS A 535 22.11 14.85 12.34
N TRP A 536 21.64 13.70 11.91
CA TRP A 536 22.16 12.94 10.78
C TRP A 536 21.12 11.97 10.25
N ALA A 537 21.23 11.64 8.97
CA ALA A 537 20.50 10.55 8.33
C ALA A 537 21.35 9.93 7.22
N ARG A 538 21.09 8.66 6.93
CA ARG A 538 21.67 7.93 5.80
C ARG A 538 20.67 6.99 5.19
N ALA A 539 20.66 6.89 3.87
CA ALA A 539 19.83 5.96 3.13
C ALA A 539 20.63 5.29 2.01
N THR A 540 20.24 4.06 1.72
CA THR A 540 20.52 3.36 0.47
C THR A 540 19.19 3.13 -0.21
N ILE A 541 19.02 3.65 -1.42
CA ILE A 541 17.75 3.58 -2.17
C ILE A 541 18.06 2.81 -3.46
N PRO A 542 17.36 1.72 -3.73
CA PRO A 542 17.60 0.90 -4.91
C PRO A 542 17.06 1.59 -6.17
N THR A 543 17.76 1.43 -7.29
CA THR A 543 17.29 1.75 -8.64
C THR A 543 17.78 0.68 -9.61
N LEU A 544 17.21 0.60 -10.81
CA LEU A 544 17.68 -0.33 -11.83
C LEU A 544 19.11 -0.03 -12.31
N LEU A 545 19.54 1.23 -12.22
CA LEU A 545 20.91 1.63 -12.53
C LEU A 545 21.90 1.23 -11.43
N GLY A 546 21.41 0.88 -10.25
CA GLY A 546 22.17 0.57 -9.04
C GLY A 546 21.74 1.42 -7.84
N PRO A 547 22.27 1.15 -6.65
CA PRO A 547 21.88 1.84 -5.43
C PRO A 547 22.37 3.30 -5.39
N VAL A 548 21.50 4.20 -4.92
CA VAL A 548 21.85 5.58 -4.56
C VAL A 548 22.10 5.63 -3.05
N HIS A 549 23.30 6.08 -2.66
CA HIS A 549 23.65 6.27 -1.25
C HIS A 549 23.62 7.75 -0.91
N ILE A 550 22.81 8.12 0.06
CA ILE A 550 22.69 9.49 0.56
C ILE A 550 23.12 9.51 2.02
N ARG A 551 24.02 10.44 2.37
CA ARG A 551 24.43 10.69 3.75
C ARG A 551 24.28 12.17 4.05
N LEU A 552 23.53 12.47 5.08
CA LEU A 552 23.31 13.81 5.60
C LEU A 552 23.88 13.91 7.02
N ARG A 553 24.51 15.02 7.34
CA ARG A 553 24.94 15.36 8.69
C ARG A 553 24.81 16.87 8.90
N ILE A 554 24.22 17.27 10.01
CA ILE A 554 24.21 18.65 10.45
C ILE A 554 25.50 18.92 11.22
N THR A 555 26.23 19.97 10.83
CA THR A 555 27.47 20.40 11.50
C THR A 555 27.15 21.06 12.85
N ARG A 556 28.17 21.31 13.67
CA ARG A 556 28.00 22.06 14.94
C ARG A 556 27.51 23.50 14.72
N SER A 557 27.71 24.06 13.53
CA SER A 557 27.24 25.40 13.13
C SER A 557 25.83 25.36 12.49
N GLY A 558 25.09 24.25 12.59
CA GLY A 558 23.76 24.11 11.98
C GLY A 558 23.74 23.90 10.47
N GLN A 559 24.90 23.85 9.81
CA GLN A 559 24.98 23.68 8.35
C GLN A 559 24.85 22.22 7.93
N PRO A 560 23.94 21.89 6.99
CA PRO A 560 23.84 20.55 6.46
C PRO A 560 25.03 20.22 5.53
N ARG A 561 25.54 18.99 5.66
CA ARG A 561 26.51 18.40 4.73
C ARG A 561 25.90 17.16 4.12
N ILE A 562 25.78 17.16 2.80
CA ILE A 562 25.27 16.04 2.02
C ILE A 562 26.43 15.40 1.25
N ARG A 563 26.40 14.06 1.23
CA ARG A 563 27.22 13.25 0.31
C ARG A 563 26.30 12.30 -0.43
N VAL A 564 26.33 12.34 -1.74
CA VAL A 564 25.60 11.46 -2.62
C VAL A 564 26.59 10.61 -3.39
N ARG A 565 26.33 9.31 -3.45
CA ARG A 565 26.97 8.39 -4.38
C ARG A 565 25.88 7.77 -5.23
N ALA A 566 25.86 8.13 -6.49
CA ALA A 566 24.92 7.62 -7.48
C ALA A 566 25.60 6.58 -8.39
N PRO A 567 24.85 5.66 -8.99
CA PRO A 567 25.36 4.70 -9.96
C PRO A 567 25.79 5.41 -11.25
N ARG A 568 26.62 4.72 -12.06
CA ARG A 568 27.03 5.20 -13.38
C ARG A 568 25.79 5.33 -14.29
N GLY A 569 25.71 6.42 -15.04
CA GLY A 569 24.59 6.68 -15.97
C GLY A 569 23.43 7.47 -15.34
N MET A 570 23.48 7.73 -14.03
CA MET A 570 22.49 8.58 -13.36
C MET A 570 23.01 10.01 -13.21
N THR A 571 22.19 10.99 -13.59
CA THR A 571 22.46 12.42 -13.33
C THR A 571 21.74 12.84 -12.05
N VAL A 572 22.48 13.49 -11.13
CA VAL A 572 21.94 13.98 -9.86
C VAL A 572 21.84 15.51 -9.88
N GLN A 573 20.64 16.02 -9.68
CA GLN A 573 20.36 17.43 -9.41
C GLN A 573 20.19 17.62 -7.90
N LEU A 574 21.08 18.39 -7.26
CA LEU A 574 20.91 18.74 -5.86
C LEU A 574 19.91 19.91 -5.74
N GLY A 575 18.89 19.73 -4.90
CA GLY A 575 17.99 20.82 -4.51
C GLY A 575 18.67 21.79 -3.55
N GLU A 576 18.24 23.05 -3.56
CA GLU A 576 18.65 24.02 -2.56
C GLU A 576 18.13 23.57 -1.17
N MET A 577 18.99 23.66 -0.15
CA MET A 577 18.60 23.31 1.19
C MET A 577 18.42 24.58 2.00
N GLU A 578 17.27 24.68 2.65
CA GLU A 578 17.06 25.72 3.65
C GLU A 578 17.97 25.49 4.88
N LYS A 579 18.44 26.59 5.46
CA LYS A 579 19.17 26.50 6.72
C LYS A 579 18.18 26.01 7.78
N SER A 580 18.51 24.93 8.48
CA SER A 580 17.72 24.51 9.65
C SER A 580 17.66 25.68 10.63
N GLN A 581 16.45 26.18 10.89
CA GLN A 581 16.19 27.16 11.92
C GLN A 581 16.40 26.56 13.32
#